data_e5299721b64035f3e737855d961ca68d
#
_entry.id   e5299721b64035f3e737855d961ca68d
#
_cell.length_a   1.000
_cell.length_b   1.000
_cell.length_c   1.000
_cell.angle_alpha   90.00
_cell.angle_beta   90.00
_cell.angle_gamma   90.00
#
_symmetry.space_group_name_H-M   'P 1'
#
loop_
_entity.id
_entity.type
_entity.pdbx_description
1 polymer ?
#
loop_
_entity_poly.entity_id
_entity_poly.type
_entity_poly.pdbx_seq_one_letter_code
_entity_poly.pdbx_strand_id
1 'polypeptide(L)'
;MTKSIPNYEIPAEMRDLAEKSVEQAKTAFDGFIGAANKAVAAADTQTSAAHHQSADLAKRAVNYAEQNVAAAFDLAQRLVKAKDVQEVIHIQTEFVKAQVASLQSQLTEFGSTVQETARKTAENVQATVESAAAEMRKAASTTKRK
;
A
#
# COMPACT_ATOMS: atom_id res chain seq x y z
N MET A 1 -0.42 42.75 14.56
CA MET A 1 -0.11 42.18 15.90
C MET A 1 0.02 40.66 15.74
N THR A 2 1.22 40.20 15.54
CA THR A 2 1.54 38.78 15.61
C THR A 2 1.53 38.38 17.09
N LYS A 3 0.50 37.66 17.53
CA LYS A 3 0.52 36.99 18.81
C LYS A 3 1.66 35.95 18.75
N SER A 4 2.77 36.26 19.40
CA SER A 4 3.82 35.28 19.68
C SER A 4 3.18 34.13 20.45
N ILE A 5 3.13 32.94 19.84
CA ILE A 5 2.78 31.72 20.55
C ILE A 5 3.84 31.55 21.64
N PRO A 6 3.47 31.48 22.92
CA PRO A 6 4.45 31.27 23.97
C PRO A 6 5.22 29.99 23.70
N ASN A 7 6.54 30.10 23.78
CA ASN A 7 7.45 28.97 23.58
C ASN A 7 7.29 28.00 24.76
N TYR A 8 6.38 27.03 24.59
CA TYR A 8 6.10 26.03 25.60
C TYR A 8 7.07 24.85 25.39
N GLU A 9 8.02 24.73 26.29
CA GLU A 9 8.97 23.60 26.27
C GLU A 9 8.32 22.34 26.83
N ILE A 10 8.49 21.24 26.12
CA ILE A 10 8.00 19.93 26.52
C ILE A 10 9.05 19.28 27.44
N PRO A 11 8.70 18.82 28.65
CA PRO A 11 9.64 18.18 29.57
C PRO A 11 10.33 16.96 28.94
N ALA A 12 11.64 16.82 29.20
CA ALA A 12 12.44 15.73 28.62
C ALA A 12 11.93 14.34 29.03
N GLU A 13 11.49 14.18 30.26
CA GLU A 13 10.95 12.91 30.76
C GLU A 13 9.68 12.45 30.00
N MET A 14 8.81 13.40 29.66
CA MET A 14 7.62 13.11 28.86
C MET A 14 8.00 12.72 27.45
N ARG A 15 9.01 13.35 26.86
CA ARG A 15 9.52 13.00 25.52
C ARG A 15 10.10 11.59 25.50
N ASP A 16 10.92 11.24 26.49
CA ASP A 16 11.55 9.91 26.59
C ASP A 16 10.51 8.80 26.74
N LEU A 17 9.48 9.02 27.56
CA LEU A 17 8.39 8.06 27.76
C LEU A 17 7.58 7.88 26.47
N ALA A 18 7.26 8.97 25.80
CA ALA A 18 6.54 8.95 24.52
C ALA A 18 7.38 8.27 23.42
N GLU A 19 8.67 8.54 23.35
CA GLU A 19 9.57 7.89 22.38
C GLU A 19 9.59 6.37 22.56
N LYS A 20 9.74 5.88 23.79
CA LYS A 20 9.69 4.45 24.09
C LYS A 20 8.36 3.81 23.70
N SER A 21 7.25 4.51 23.94
CA SER A 21 5.92 4.04 23.56
C SER A 21 5.77 3.92 22.05
N VAL A 22 6.29 4.88 21.29
CA VAL A 22 6.27 4.85 19.82
C VAL A 22 7.15 3.71 19.28
N GLU A 23 8.33 3.51 19.85
CA GLU A 23 9.22 2.40 19.46
C GLU A 23 8.58 1.03 19.70
N GLN A 24 7.92 0.83 20.84
CA GLN A 24 7.21 -0.41 21.14
C GLN A 24 6.05 -0.65 20.16
N ALA A 25 5.27 0.38 19.88
CA ALA A 25 4.19 0.29 18.91
C ALA A 25 4.69 -0.03 17.51
N LYS A 26 5.80 0.59 17.09
CA LYS A 26 6.45 0.31 15.81
C LYS A 26 6.91 -1.15 15.73
N THR A 27 7.57 -1.66 16.75
CA THR A 27 8.03 -3.06 16.80
C THR A 27 6.86 -4.04 16.69
N ALA A 28 5.75 -3.78 17.38
CA ALA A 28 4.54 -4.60 17.29
C ALA A 28 3.93 -4.56 15.90
N PHE A 29 3.90 -3.39 15.27
CA PHE A 29 3.42 -3.22 13.90
C PHE A 29 4.32 -3.94 12.87
N ASP A 30 5.63 -3.82 12.99
CA ASP A 30 6.58 -4.50 12.10
C ASP A 30 6.40 -6.03 12.18
N GLY A 31 6.14 -6.56 13.37
CA GLY A 31 5.78 -7.97 13.57
C GLY A 31 4.47 -8.37 12.88
N PHE A 32 3.46 -7.52 12.96
CA PHE A 32 2.18 -7.73 12.28
C PHE A 32 2.34 -7.72 10.76
N ILE A 33 3.07 -6.76 10.21
CA ILE A 33 3.34 -6.68 8.76
C ILE A 33 4.16 -7.89 8.29
N GLY A 34 5.14 -8.33 9.06
CA GLY A 34 5.89 -9.56 8.77
C GLY A 34 4.98 -10.78 8.65
N ALA A 35 4.02 -10.92 9.56
CA ALA A 35 3.03 -11.99 9.52
C ALA A 35 2.08 -11.87 8.30
N ALA A 36 1.64 -10.66 7.98
CA ALA A 36 0.79 -10.40 6.81
C ALA A 36 1.53 -10.73 5.50
N ASN A 37 2.79 -10.33 5.37
CA ASN A 37 3.61 -10.67 4.20
C ASN A 37 3.83 -12.17 4.05
N LYS A 38 4.02 -12.90 5.14
CA LYS A 38 4.12 -14.37 5.11
C LYS A 38 2.81 -15.03 4.67
N ALA A 39 1.68 -14.52 5.12
CA ALA A 39 0.36 -15.01 4.71
C ALA A 39 0.10 -14.78 3.22
N VAL A 40 0.45 -13.62 2.69
CA VAL A 40 0.35 -13.31 1.25
C VAL A 40 1.30 -14.19 0.43
N ALA A 41 2.52 -14.41 0.88
CA ALA A 41 3.48 -15.30 0.21
C ALA A 41 3.01 -16.75 0.20
N ALA A 42 2.37 -17.23 1.27
CA ALA A 42 1.79 -18.57 1.33
C ALA A 42 0.61 -18.74 0.33
N ALA A 43 -0.20 -17.71 0.14
CA ALA A 43 -1.27 -17.70 -0.85
C ALA A 43 -0.75 -17.70 -2.30
N ASP A 44 0.44 -17.14 -2.53
CA ASP A 44 1.09 -17.06 -3.86
C ASP A 44 1.61 -18.40 -4.40
N THR A 45 1.64 -19.45 -3.57
CA THR A 45 2.06 -20.79 -3.98
C THR A 45 1.02 -21.54 -4.83
N GLN A 46 -0.15 -20.97 -5.02
CA GLN A 46 -1.20 -21.56 -5.88
C GLN A 46 -0.98 -21.22 -7.35
N THR A 47 -1.14 -22.20 -8.22
CA THR A 47 -0.70 -22.20 -9.63
C THR A 47 -1.66 -21.55 -10.64
N SER A 48 -2.69 -20.83 -10.21
CA SER A 48 -3.62 -20.19 -11.14
C SER A 48 -3.21 -18.74 -11.44
N ALA A 49 -3.26 -18.33 -12.71
CA ALA A 49 -2.93 -16.97 -13.14
C ALA A 49 -3.79 -15.89 -12.44
N ALA A 50 -5.05 -16.20 -12.16
CA ALA A 50 -5.94 -15.31 -11.41
C ALA A 50 -5.48 -15.14 -9.95
N HIS A 51 -4.93 -16.18 -9.34
CA HIS A 51 -4.36 -16.11 -7.99
C HIS A 51 -3.10 -15.26 -7.94
N HIS A 52 -2.22 -15.32 -8.93
CA HIS A 52 -1.03 -14.46 -9.00
C HIS A 52 -1.39 -12.99 -9.10
N GLN A 53 -2.39 -12.62 -9.89
CA GLN A 53 -2.86 -11.23 -9.96
C GLN A 53 -3.44 -10.74 -8.65
N SER A 54 -4.23 -11.56 -7.96
CA SER A 54 -4.80 -11.23 -6.65
C SER A 54 -3.71 -11.11 -5.58
N ALA A 55 -2.71 -11.98 -5.60
CA ALA A 55 -1.57 -11.92 -4.70
C ALA A 55 -0.72 -10.68 -4.92
N ASP A 56 -0.50 -10.25 -6.16
CA ASP A 56 0.24 -9.03 -6.48
C ASP A 56 -0.49 -7.78 -6.00
N LEU A 57 -1.80 -7.71 -6.17
CA LEU A 57 -2.62 -6.61 -5.62
C LEU A 57 -2.59 -6.59 -4.09
N ALA A 58 -2.68 -7.75 -3.45
CA ALA A 58 -2.58 -7.87 -2.01
C ALA A 58 -1.21 -7.42 -1.48
N LYS A 59 -0.12 -7.82 -2.14
CA LYS A 59 1.24 -7.37 -1.81
C LYS A 59 1.39 -5.85 -1.92
N ARG A 60 0.85 -5.24 -2.97
CA ARG A 60 0.86 -3.79 -3.14
C ARG A 60 0.04 -3.07 -2.06
N ALA A 61 -1.13 -3.59 -1.72
CA ALA A 61 -1.96 -3.04 -0.66
C ALA A 61 -1.27 -3.10 0.71
N VAL A 62 -0.63 -4.22 1.04
CA VAL A 62 0.17 -4.37 2.26
C VAL A 62 1.35 -3.40 2.25
N ASN A 63 2.04 -3.26 1.13
CA ASN A 63 3.18 -2.37 0.99
C ASN A 63 2.78 -0.89 1.16
N TYR A 64 1.64 -0.47 0.60
CA TYR A 64 1.12 0.88 0.81
C TYR A 64 0.71 1.14 2.27
N ALA A 65 0.06 0.16 2.91
CA ALA A 65 -0.27 0.24 4.31
C ALA A 65 0.99 0.36 5.19
N GLU A 66 2.01 -0.43 4.90
CA GLU A 66 3.31 -0.37 5.57
C GLU A 66 3.96 1.00 5.41
N GLN A 67 4.02 1.54 4.20
CA GLN A 67 4.59 2.86 3.94
C GLN A 67 3.82 3.97 4.68
N ASN A 68 2.50 3.92 4.67
CA ASN A 68 1.66 4.91 5.34
C ASN A 68 1.82 4.87 6.85
N VAL A 69 1.87 3.67 7.43
CA VAL A 69 2.08 3.51 8.87
C VAL A 69 3.51 3.83 9.27
N ALA A 70 4.51 3.47 8.47
CA ALA A 70 5.89 3.86 8.70
C ALA A 70 6.05 5.38 8.71
N ALA A 71 5.38 6.09 7.79
CA ALA A 71 5.35 7.55 7.77
C ALA A 71 4.69 8.14 9.03
N ALA A 72 3.62 7.50 9.53
CA ALA A 72 2.97 7.90 10.76
C ALA A 72 3.86 7.69 12.01
N PHE A 73 4.61 6.59 12.05
CA PHE A 73 5.58 6.36 13.12
C PHE A 73 6.76 7.34 13.05
N ASP A 74 7.26 7.66 11.85
CA ASP A 74 8.29 8.69 11.68
C ASP A 74 7.80 10.05 12.18
N LEU A 75 6.57 10.42 11.83
CA LEU A 75 5.94 11.62 12.37
C LEU A 75 5.87 11.59 13.89
N ALA A 76 5.40 10.49 14.47
CA ALA A 76 5.30 10.35 15.93
C ALA A 76 6.68 10.46 16.61
N GLN A 77 7.70 9.80 16.06
CA GLN A 77 9.07 9.90 16.57
C GLN A 77 9.62 11.32 16.50
N ARG A 78 9.35 12.04 15.42
CA ARG A 78 9.78 13.45 15.28
C ARG A 78 9.01 14.34 16.25
N LEU A 79 7.72 14.13 16.44
CA LEU A 79 6.90 14.91 17.37
C LEU A 79 7.31 14.71 18.83
N VAL A 80 7.62 13.47 19.23
CA VAL A 80 8.06 13.21 20.63
C VAL A 80 9.45 13.78 20.93
N LYS A 81 10.27 14.04 19.91
CA LYS A 81 11.57 14.67 20.02
C LYS A 81 11.50 16.20 19.93
N ALA A 82 10.40 16.74 19.47
CA ALA A 82 10.21 18.18 19.35
C ALA A 82 10.30 18.87 20.71
N LYS A 83 11.04 19.97 20.76
CA LYS A 83 11.32 20.70 22.00
C LYS A 83 10.29 21.77 22.29
N ASP A 84 9.68 22.30 21.26
CA ASP A 84 8.73 23.39 21.35
C ASP A 84 7.57 23.27 20.35
N VAL A 85 6.56 24.10 20.53
CA VAL A 85 5.34 24.09 19.71
C VAL A 85 5.60 24.50 18.25
N GLN A 86 6.58 25.36 18.00
CA GLN A 86 6.92 25.77 16.63
C GLN A 86 7.52 24.61 15.84
N GLU A 87 8.37 23.83 16.48
CA GLU A 87 8.94 22.62 15.89
C GLU A 87 7.83 21.59 15.59
N VAL A 88 6.86 21.42 16.49
CA VAL A 88 5.68 20.57 16.26
C VAL A 88 4.90 21.00 15.01
N ILE A 89 4.62 22.29 14.88
CA ILE A 89 3.89 22.83 13.72
C ILE A 89 4.69 22.62 12.43
N HIS A 90 5.99 22.83 12.47
CA HIS A 90 6.87 22.62 11.32
C HIS A 90 6.87 21.16 10.87
N ILE A 91 7.04 20.23 11.80
CA ILE A 91 7.03 18.78 11.56
C ILE A 91 5.69 18.36 10.95
N GLN A 92 4.56 18.82 11.50
CA GLN A 92 3.25 18.51 10.97
C GLN A 92 3.04 19.05 9.55
N THR A 93 3.51 20.26 9.28
CA THR A 93 3.40 20.86 7.94
C THR A 93 4.20 20.06 6.91
N GLU A 94 5.42 19.66 7.23
CA GLU A 94 6.23 18.81 6.36
C GLU A 94 5.60 17.45 6.14
N PHE A 95 5.03 16.86 7.19
CA PHE A 95 4.35 15.58 7.09
C PHE A 95 3.15 15.65 6.13
N VAL A 96 2.30 16.66 6.26
CA VAL A 96 1.14 16.82 5.37
C VAL A 96 1.59 16.96 3.91
N LYS A 97 2.62 17.73 3.63
CA LYS A 97 3.18 17.87 2.28
C LYS A 97 3.69 16.53 1.74
N ALA A 98 4.42 15.78 2.55
CA ALA A 98 4.95 14.47 2.17
C ALA A 98 3.82 13.46 1.93
N GLN A 99 2.78 13.47 2.78
CA GLN A 99 1.63 12.59 2.63
C GLN A 99 0.82 12.88 1.36
N VAL A 100 0.61 14.13 1.02
CA VAL A 100 -0.07 14.50 -0.23
C VAL A 100 0.71 13.99 -1.43
N ALA A 101 2.03 14.17 -1.45
CA ALA A 101 2.89 13.68 -2.53
C ALA A 101 2.88 12.14 -2.61
N SER A 102 2.96 11.46 -1.48
CA SER A 102 2.90 10.00 -1.40
C SER A 102 1.55 9.46 -1.90
N LEU A 103 0.45 10.09 -1.47
CA LEU A 103 -0.89 9.69 -1.90
C LEU A 103 -1.08 9.87 -3.42
N GLN A 104 -0.59 10.96 -3.99
CA GLN A 104 -0.62 11.17 -5.45
C GLN A 104 0.16 10.10 -6.20
N SER A 105 1.36 9.75 -5.71
CA SER A 105 2.17 8.66 -6.27
C SER A 105 1.47 7.32 -6.20
N GLN A 106 0.91 6.97 -5.04
CA GLN A 106 0.17 5.72 -4.84
C GLN A 106 -1.07 5.62 -5.73
N LEU A 107 -1.82 6.71 -5.88
CA LEU A 107 -2.99 6.76 -6.77
C LEU A 107 -2.59 6.57 -8.23
N THR A 108 -1.49 7.16 -8.66
CA THR A 108 -0.97 7.00 -10.02
C THR A 108 -0.53 5.55 -10.28
N GLU A 109 0.23 4.96 -9.38
CA GLU A 109 0.68 3.56 -9.49
C GLU A 109 -0.48 2.58 -9.44
N PHE A 110 -1.42 2.79 -8.52
CA PHE A 110 -2.60 1.93 -8.41
C PHE A 110 -3.49 2.03 -9.64
N GLY A 111 -3.72 3.23 -10.16
CA GLY A 111 -4.47 3.47 -11.39
C GLY A 111 -3.84 2.76 -12.59
N SER A 112 -2.53 2.84 -12.75
CA SER A 112 -1.78 2.13 -13.80
C SER A 112 -1.90 0.62 -13.67
N THR A 113 -1.83 0.09 -12.45
CA THR A 113 -1.95 -1.35 -12.17
C THR A 113 -3.34 -1.87 -12.49
N VAL A 114 -4.38 -1.14 -12.09
CA VAL A 114 -5.78 -1.50 -12.40
C VAL A 114 -6.01 -1.49 -13.90
N GLN A 115 -5.50 -0.50 -14.60
CA GLN A 115 -5.62 -0.37 -16.06
C GLN A 115 -4.92 -1.52 -16.78
N GLU A 116 -3.71 -1.88 -16.36
CA GLU A 116 -2.97 -3.02 -16.92
C GLU A 116 -3.68 -4.35 -16.65
N THR A 117 -4.20 -4.56 -15.45
CA THR A 117 -4.96 -5.75 -15.09
C THR A 117 -6.24 -5.88 -15.92
N ALA A 118 -6.97 -4.79 -16.09
CA ALA A 118 -8.17 -4.76 -16.94
C ALA A 118 -7.85 -5.10 -18.39
N ARG A 119 -6.75 -4.58 -18.92
CA ARG A 119 -6.28 -4.89 -20.28
C ARG A 119 -5.94 -6.37 -20.45
N LYS A 120 -5.16 -6.95 -19.55
CA LYS A 120 -4.79 -8.36 -19.55
C LYS A 120 -6.00 -9.27 -19.44
N THR A 121 -6.97 -8.91 -18.61
CA THR A 121 -8.22 -9.65 -18.47
C THR A 121 -9.04 -9.62 -19.77
N ALA A 122 -9.14 -8.46 -20.42
CA ALA A 122 -9.84 -8.34 -21.72
C ALA A 122 -9.14 -9.16 -22.81
N GLU A 123 -7.82 -9.14 -22.88
CA GLU A 123 -7.03 -9.96 -23.82
C GLU A 123 -7.25 -11.45 -23.58
N ASN A 124 -7.29 -11.92 -22.35
CA ASN A 124 -7.53 -13.31 -21.99
C ASN A 124 -8.95 -13.76 -22.35
N VAL A 125 -9.95 -12.92 -22.12
CA VAL A 125 -11.35 -13.20 -22.51
C VAL A 125 -11.46 -13.31 -24.03
N GLN A 126 -10.85 -12.40 -24.76
CA GLN A 126 -10.85 -12.43 -26.24
C GLN A 126 -10.18 -13.71 -26.76
N ALA A 127 -9.02 -14.09 -26.26
CA ALA A 127 -8.33 -15.32 -26.63
C ALA A 127 -9.19 -16.57 -26.34
N THR A 128 -9.90 -16.62 -25.24
CA THR A 128 -10.82 -17.72 -24.89
C THR A 128 -12.00 -17.80 -25.84
N VAL A 129 -12.60 -16.67 -26.20
CA VAL A 129 -13.68 -16.59 -27.16
C VAL A 129 -13.25 -17.06 -28.56
N GLU A 130 -12.07 -16.62 -29.00
CA GLU A 130 -11.51 -17.04 -30.30
C GLU A 130 -11.25 -18.56 -30.37
N SER A 131 -10.69 -19.11 -29.28
CA SER A 131 -10.45 -20.56 -29.16
C SER A 131 -11.76 -21.37 -29.19
N ALA A 132 -12.77 -20.92 -28.47
CA ALA A 132 -14.09 -21.55 -28.48
C ALA A 132 -14.74 -21.48 -29.86
N ALA A 133 -14.67 -20.37 -30.56
CA ALA A 133 -15.17 -20.20 -31.91
C ALA A 133 -14.45 -21.12 -32.93
N ALA A 134 -13.13 -21.26 -32.80
CA ALA A 134 -12.32 -22.14 -33.63
C ALA A 134 -12.72 -23.62 -33.42
N GLU A 135 -12.97 -24.05 -32.20
CA GLU A 135 -13.42 -25.40 -31.86
C GLU A 135 -14.82 -25.68 -32.41
N MET A 136 -15.74 -24.73 -32.31
CA MET A 136 -17.09 -24.87 -32.89
C MET A 136 -17.04 -25.00 -34.42
N ARG A 137 -16.20 -24.26 -35.11
CA ARG A 137 -15.99 -24.36 -36.56
C ARG A 137 -15.45 -25.74 -36.95
N LYS A 138 -14.51 -26.25 -36.17
CA LYS A 138 -13.93 -27.58 -36.39
C LYS A 138 -14.96 -28.70 -36.21
N ALA A 139 -15.80 -28.62 -35.17
CA ALA A 139 -16.89 -29.56 -34.94
C ALA A 139 -17.93 -29.53 -36.07
N ALA A 140 -18.32 -28.33 -36.53
CA ALA A 140 -19.25 -28.16 -37.63
C ALA A 140 -18.73 -28.73 -38.97
N SER A 141 -17.43 -28.61 -39.24
CA SER A 141 -16.79 -29.17 -40.44
C SER A 141 -16.74 -30.71 -40.43
N THR A 142 -16.62 -31.31 -39.25
CA THR A 142 -16.58 -32.77 -39.09
C THR A 142 -17.96 -33.38 -39.28
N THR A 143 -19.03 -32.70 -38.89
CA THR A 143 -20.42 -33.16 -39.05
C THR A 143 -20.88 -33.14 -40.52
N LYS A 144 -20.29 -32.29 -41.37
CA LYS A 144 -20.66 -32.15 -42.79
C LYS A 144 -20.02 -33.20 -43.71
N ARG A 145 -19.12 -34.04 -43.16
CA ARG A 145 -18.42 -35.11 -43.93
C ARG A 145 -19.02 -36.51 -43.77
N LYS A 146 -20.10 -36.66 -43.06
CA LYS A 146 -20.92 -37.84 -43.02
C LYS A 146 -22.19 -37.61 -43.86
#